data_190dee88cdabfe52b13fdf11ae5e8d28
#
_entry.id   190dee88cdabfe52b13fdf11ae5e8d28
#
_cell.length_a   1.000
_cell.length_b   1.000
_cell.length_c   1.000
_cell.angle_alpha   90.00
_cell.angle_beta   90.00
_cell.angle_gamma   90.00
#
_symmetry.space_group_name_H-M   'P 1'
#
loop_
_entity.id
_entity.type
_entity.pdbx_description
1 polymer ?
#
loop_
_entity_poly.entity_id
_entity_poly.type
_entity_poly.pdbx_seq_one_letter_code
_entity_poly.pdbx_strand_id
1 'polypeptide(L)'
;MKNKVTTILGYGPQGRGQGLNMRDQGFNVILGLRKGASWNKALEDGWVDGKNLFEIEEATKKGNIIQFLLSDAGQIQAWPTVKSNLIEGDTLYFSHGFGIVFHSETNIIPPKNVNVVLVAPKGSGLTVRNHFLEGRGINSSYAVFQDYDGSAKEVAISTAFAIGSGHLFETTFEKEVHSDLTGERCVLMGLIQGAFLAQYEVLRENGHSPSEAYNETIEEALESLYPLVSEKGMDWMYSNCSTTAQRGCLLYTSDAADE
;
A
#
# COMPACT_ATOMS: atom_id res chain seq x y z
N MET A 1 10.97 13.41 -13.43
CA MET A 1 9.54 13.07 -13.28
C MET A 1 8.56 14.16 -13.73
N LYS A 2 8.70 15.44 -13.35
CA LYS A 2 7.69 16.49 -13.69
C LYS A 2 7.38 16.63 -15.18
N ASN A 3 8.30 16.24 -16.06
CA ASN A 3 8.11 16.28 -17.52
C ASN A 3 7.52 14.99 -18.11
N LYS A 4 7.32 13.95 -17.29
CA LYS A 4 6.69 12.70 -17.69
C LYS A 4 5.20 12.71 -17.31
N VAL A 5 4.37 12.04 -18.10
CA VAL A 5 2.96 11.80 -17.79
C VAL A 5 2.90 10.53 -16.93
N THR A 6 2.36 10.64 -15.74
CA THR A 6 2.04 9.48 -14.90
C THR A 6 0.57 9.10 -15.09
N THR A 7 0.34 7.91 -15.59
CA THR A 7 -0.99 7.33 -15.74
C THR A 7 -1.28 6.40 -14.57
N ILE A 8 -2.35 6.64 -13.84
CA ILE A 8 -2.82 5.74 -12.78
C ILE A 8 -4.00 4.93 -13.30
N LEU A 9 -3.80 3.62 -13.40
CA LEU A 9 -4.83 2.66 -13.77
C LEU A 9 -5.45 2.08 -12.51
N GLY A 10 -6.69 2.47 -12.24
CA GLY A 10 -7.43 2.13 -11.01
C GLY A 10 -7.54 3.28 -10.03
N TYR A 11 -8.71 3.41 -9.38
CA TYR A 11 -9.01 4.48 -8.42
C TYR A 11 -9.58 3.90 -7.12
N GLY A 12 -9.02 2.76 -6.69
CA GLY A 12 -9.17 2.20 -5.36
C GLY A 12 -8.37 3.03 -4.33
N PRO A 13 -8.29 2.57 -3.07
CA PRO A 13 -7.61 3.33 -2.01
C PRO A 13 -6.20 3.81 -2.39
N GLN A 14 -5.36 2.92 -2.95
CA GLN A 14 -4.00 3.28 -3.37
C GLN A 14 -4.00 4.26 -4.55
N GLY A 15 -4.72 3.96 -5.62
CA GLY A 15 -4.76 4.84 -6.80
C GLY A 15 -5.29 6.23 -6.48
N ARG A 16 -6.29 6.32 -5.62
CA ARG A 16 -6.84 7.60 -5.14
C ARG A 16 -5.82 8.36 -4.28
N GLY A 17 -5.25 7.72 -3.25
CA GLY A 17 -4.30 8.37 -2.35
C GLY A 17 -3.05 8.86 -3.08
N GLN A 18 -2.41 7.99 -3.86
CA GLN A 18 -1.21 8.31 -4.63
C GLN A 18 -1.49 9.38 -5.69
N GLY A 19 -2.59 9.24 -6.44
CA GLY A 19 -2.95 10.18 -7.51
C GLY A 19 -3.23 11.60 -6.99
N LEU A 20 -3.96 11.73 -5.89
CA LEU A 20 -4.22 13.02 -5.28
C LEU A 20 -2.94 13.66 -4.74
N ASN A 21 -2.05 12.90 -4.09
CA ASN A 21 -0.78 13.40 -3.58
C ASN A 21 0.12 13.93 -4.70
N MET A 22 0.24 13.20 -5.79
CA MET A 22 1.01 13.62 -6.96
C MET A 22 0.41 14.87 -7.62
N ARG A 23 -0.92 14.90 -7.79
CA ARG A 23 -1.63 16.04 -8.37
C ARG A 23 -1.41 17.31 -7.56
N ASP A 24 -1.53 17.22 -6.23
CA ASP A 24 -1.38 18.36 -5.32
C ASP A 24 0.06 18.92 -5.32
N GLN A 25 1.05 18.11 -5.68
CA GLN A 25 2.44 18.53 -5.87
C GLN A 25 2.74 19.04 -7.30
N GLY A 26 1.73 19.10 -8.17
CA GLY A 26 1.85 19.63 -9.52
C GLY A 26 2.52 18.68 -10.52
N PHE A 27 2.50 17.37 -10.28
CA PHE A 27 2.90 16.39 -11.30
C PHE A 27 1.83 16.26 -12.38
N ASN A 28 2.25 15.89 -13.59
CA ASN A 28 1.35 15.63 -14.69
C ASN A 28 0.75 14.23 -14.55
N VAL A 29 -0.42 14.14 -13.94
CA VAL A 29 -1.11 12.88 -13.61
C VAL A 29 -2.41 12.79 -14.37
N ILE A 30 -2.66 11.63 -14.97
CA ILE A 30 -3.93 11.27 -15.58
C ILE A 30 -4.44 9.93 -15.00
N LEU A 31 -5.74 9.73 -15.04
CA LEU A 31 -6.38 8.48 -14.63
C LEU A 31 -6.85 7.68 -15.84
N GLY A 32 -6.69 6.36 -15.76
CA GLY A 32 -7.27 5.39 -16.65
C GLY A 32 -8.26 4.49 -15.92
N LEU A 33 -9.56 4.65 -16.16
CA LEU A 33 -10.61 3.97 -15.43
C LEU A 33 -11.67 3.39 -16.38
N ARG A 34 -12.43 2.42 -15.90
CA ARG A 34 -13.69 2.01 -16.50
C ARG A 34 -14.82 2.91 -16.00
N LYS A 35 -15.79 3.21 -16.84
CA LYS A 35 -17.02 3.91 -16.40
C LYS A 35 -17.69 3.12 -15.27
N GLY A 36 -18.11 3.81 -14.21
CA GLY A 36 -18.72 3.22 -13.02
C GLY A 36 -18.37 3.96 -11.74
N ALA A 37 -18.47 3.30 -10.58
CA ALA A 37 -18.30 3.93 -9.27
C ALA A 37 -16.95 4.66 -9.10
N SER A 38 -15.83 4.05 -9.50
CA SER A 38 -14.51 4.68 -9.44
C SER A 38 -14.38 5.90 -10.35
N TRP A 39 -15.02 5.87 -11.52
CA TRP A 39 -15.08 7.02 -12.44
C TRP A 39 -15.83 8.19 -11.80
N ASN A 40 -17.01 7.91 -11.24
CA ASN A 40 -17.82 8.94 -10.58
C ASN A 40 -17.08 9.54 -9.38
N LYS A 41 -16.40 8.69 -8.60
CA LYS A 41 -15.57 9.14 -7.49
C LYS A 41 -14.41 10.03 -7.94
N ALA A 42 -13.81 9.73 -9.08
CA ALA A 42 -12.77 10.57 -9.66
C ALA A 42 -13.32 11.96 -10.06
N LEU A 43 -14.50 12.01 -10.69
CA LEU A 43 -15.16 13.28 -11.01
C LEU A 43 -15.44 14.11 -9.76
N GLU A 44 -15.94 13.50 -8.67
CA GLU A 44 -16.15 14.16 -7.38
C GLU A 44 -14.85 14.73 -6.79
N ASP A 45 -13.72 14.04 -6.96
CA ASP A 45 -12.40 14.48 -6.53
C ASP A 45 -11.76 15.51 -7.48
N GLY A 46 -12.51 15.99 -8.50
CA GLY A 46 -12.11 17.08 -9.40
C GLY A 46 -11.25 16.62 -10.60
N TRP A 47 -11.27 15.33 -10.95
CA TRP A 47 -10.72 14.89 -12.23
C TRP A 47 -11.72 15.21 -13.35
N VAL A 48 -11.23 15.50 -14.55
CA VAL A 48 -12.04 16.00 -15.67
C VAL A 48 -11.98 15.04 -16.84
N ASP A 49 -13.16 14.56 -17.26
CA ASP A 49 -13.30 13.67 -18.42
C ASP A 49 -12.72 14.33 -19.69
N GLY A 50 -11.94 13.57 -20.46
CA GLY A 50 -11.28 14.03 -21.66
C GLY A 50 -10.07 14.96 -21.44
N LYS A 51 -9.75 15.34 -20.19
CA LYS A 51 -8.59 16.17 -19.85
C LYS A 51 -7.54 15.40 -19.07
N ASN A 52 -7.90 14.84 -17.94
CA ASN A 52 -7.04 14.04 -17.07
C ASN A 52 -7.72 12.80 -16.48
N LEU A 53 -8.88 12.44 -17.03
CA LEU A 53 -9.62 11.21 -16.77
C LEU A 53 -10.02 10.61 -18.10
N PHE A 54 -9.59 9.39 -18.37
CA PHE A 54 -9.74 8.68 -19.63
C PHE A 54 -10.12 7.21 -19.37
N GLU A 55 -10.52 6.48 -20.41
CA GLU A 55 -10.58 5.03 -20.35
C GLU A 55 -9.17 4.42 -20.31
N ILE A 56 -9.05 3.19 -19.81
CA ILE A 56 -7.76 2.53 -19.56
C ILE A 56 -6.85 2.54 -20.78
N GLU A 57 -7.38 2.19 -21.94
CA GLU A 57 -6.61 2.13 -23.19
C GLU A 57 -6.04 3.49 -23.59
N GLU A 58 -6.86 4.52 -23.59
CA GLU A 58 -6.46 5.86 -23.95
C GLU A 58 -5.45 6.44 -22.95
N ALA A 59 -5.69 6.23 -21.66
CA ALA A 59 -4.79 6.68 -20.60
C ALA A 59 -3.42 5.99 -20.70
N THR A 60 -3.38 4.68 -21.01
CA THR A 60 -2.11 3.95 -21.17
C THR A 60 -1.28 4.53 -22.32
N LYS A 61 -1.91 4.84 -23.46
CA LYS A 61 -1.22 5.47 -24.61
C LYS A 61 -0.60 6.84 -24.33
N LYS A 62 -1.13 7.55 -23.35
CA LYS A 62 -0.68 8.91 -22.98
C LYS A 62 0.43 8.91 -21.92
N GLY A 63 0.59 7.83 -21.19
CA GLY A 63 1.51 7.72 -20.05
C GLY A 63 2.94 7.38 -20.44
N ASN A 64 3.87 7.79 -19.60
CA ASN A 64 5.26 7.32 -19.61
C ASN A 64 5.57 6.45 -18.38
N ILE A 65 4.83 6.68 -17.29
CA ILE A 65 4.87 5.89 -16.07
C ILE A 65 3.45 5.37 -15.84
N ILE A 66 3.26 4.08 -15.96
CA ILE A 66 1.97 3.43 -15.86
C ILE A 66 1.85 2.78 -14.49
N GLN A 67 1.18 3.45 -13.56
CA GLN A 67 0.89 2.92 -12.23
C GLN A 67 -0.29 1.95 -12.32
N PHE A 68 0.00 0.66 -12.28
CA PHE A 68 -0.99 -0.40 -12.48
C PHE A 68 -1.63 -0.78 -11.12
N LEU A 69 -2.53 0.08 -10.63
CA LEU A 69 -3.12 0.04 -9.28
C LEU A 69 -4.56 -0.52 -9.26
N LEU A 70 -4.89 -1.38 -10.20
CA LEU A 70 -6.09 -2.20 -10.18
C LEU A 70 -5.94 -3.35 -9.15
N SER A 71 -7.04 -3.95 -8.72
CA SER A 71 -7.00 -5.24 -8.00
C SER A 71 -6.36 -6.32 -8.88
N ASP A 72 -5.85 -7.40 -8.26
CA ASP A 72 -5.18 -8.49 -9.01
C ASP A 72 -6.05 -9.01 -10.17
N ALA A 73 -7.34 -9.28 -9.91
CA ALA A 73 -8.27 -9.67 -10.96
C ALA A 73 -8.46 -8.58 -12.02
N GLY A 74 -8.47 -7.30 -11.61
CA GLY A 74 -8.53 -6.15 -12.52
C GLY A 74 -7.28 -6.01 -13.37
N GLN A 75 -6.11 -6.29 -12.80
CA GLN A 75 -4.83 -6.30 -13.52
C GLN A 75 -4.83 -7.41 -14.58
N ILE A 76 -5.20 -8.63 -14.23
CA ILE A 76 -5.30 -9.77 -15.16
C ILE A 76 -6.22 -9.41 -16.33
N GLN A 77 -7.40 -8.86 -16.05
CA GLN A 77 -8.38 -8.49 -17.08
C GLN A 77 -7.89 -7.36 -17.99
N ALA A 78 -7.23 -6.35 -17.45
CA ALA A 78 -6.76 -5.19 -18.19
C ALA A 78 -5.41 -5.43 -18.90
N TRP A 79 -4.65 -6.44 -18.47
CA TRP A 79 -3.29 -6.68 -18.94
C TRP A 79 -3.13 -6.74 -20.47
N PRO A 80 -3.96 -7.46 -21.24
CA PRO A 80 -3.82 -7.49 -22.71
C PRO A 80 -3.88 -6.08 -23.32
N THR A 81 -4.80 -5.25 -22.83
CA THR A 81 -4.95 -3.85 -23.31
C THR A 81 -3.74 -3.00 -22.87
N VAL A 82 -3.32 -3.10 -21.61
CA VAL A 82 -2.16 -2.33 -21.13
C VAL A 82 -0.91 -2.75 -21.90
N LYS A 83 -0.63 -4.06 -21.97
CA LYS A 83 0.55 -4.60 -22.65
C LYS A 83 0.66 -4.13 -24.11
N SER A 84 -0.45 -4.13 -24.85
CA SER A 84 -0.46 -3.74 -26.29
C SER A 84 -0.22 -2.25 -26.52
N ASN A 85 -0.33 -1.43 -25.48
CA ASN A 85 -0.17 0.02 -25.54
C ASN A 85 1.08 0.54 -24.82
N LEU A 86 1.88 -0.36 -24.20
CA LEU A 86 3.21 0.00 -23.70
C LEU A 86 4.18 0.21 -24.86
N ILE A 87 4.96 1.26 -24.78
CA ILE A 87 6.01 1.56 -25.76
C ILE A 87 7.39 1.47 -25.12
N GLU A 88 8.42 1.45 -25.95
CA GLU A 88 9.82 1.40 -25.52
C GLU A 88 10.17 2.55 -24.57
N GLY A 89 10.79 2.22 -23.43
CA GLY A 89 11.20 3.17 -22.40
C GLY A 89 10.10 3.56 -21.41
N ASP A 90 8.87 3.04 -21.56
CA ASP A 90 7.85 3.21 -20.53
C ASP A 90 8.26 2.53 -19.23
N THR A 91 7.69 3.00 -18.14
CA THR A 91 7.83 2.37 -16.82
C THR A 91 6.51 1.81 -16.36
N LEU A 92 6.45 0.50 -16.17
CA LEU A 92 5.33 -0.18 -15.53
C LEU A 92 5.58 -0.23 -14.02
N TYR A 93 4.65 0.33 -13.25
CA TYR A 93 4.77 0.49 -11.82
C TYR A 93 3.69 -0.29 -11.08
N PHE A 94 4.08 -0.92 -9.97
CA PHE A 94 3.20 -1.65 -9.06
C PHE A 94 3.34 -1.11 -7.63
N SER A 95 2.27 -1.24 -6.82
CA SER A 95 2.33 -1.08 -5.36
C SER A 95 2.21 -2.40 -4.61
N HIS A 96 1.96 -3.50 -5.33
CA HIS A 96 2.01 -4.87 -4.85
C HIS A 96 2.44 -5.76 -6.02
N GLY A 97 3.44 -6.61 -5.81
CA GLY A 97 4.11 -7.33 -6.88
C GLY A 97 3.43 -8.65 -7.31
N PHE A 98 2.24 -8.99 -6.79
CA PHE A 98 1.57 -10.27 -7.01
C PHE A 98 1.50 -10.67 -8.49
N GLY A 99 1.04 -9.76 -9.34
CA GLY A 99 0.88 -10.02 -10.78
C GLY A 99 2.18 -10.43 -11.47
N ILE A 100 3.31 -9.90 -11.04
CA ILE A 100 4.64 -10.19 -11.60
C ILE A 100 5.22 -11.49 -11.02
N VAL A 101 5.14 -11.66 -9.70
CA VAL A 101 5.72 -12.83 -9.00
C VAL A 101 5.00 -14.12 -9.39
N PHE A 102 3.68 -14.08 -9.48
CA PHE A 102 2.84 -15.21 -9.88
C PHE A 102 2.42 -15.13 -11.35
N HIS A 103 3.36 -14.77 -12.22
CA HIS A 103 3.08 -14.63 -13.66
C HIS A 103 2.60 -15.91 -14.36
N SER A 104 2.88 -17.08 -13.79
CA SER A 104 2.33 -18.37 -14.28
C SER A 104 0.80 -18.42 -14.19
N GLU A 105 0.21 -17.80 -13.17
CA GLU A 105 -1.23 -17.76 -12.94
C GLU A 105 -1.87 -16.51 -13.55
N THR A 106 -1.16 -15.39 -13.53
CA THR A 106 -1.70 -14.08 -13.95
C THR A 106 -1.49 -13.78 -15.41
N ASN A 107 -0.51 -14.41 -16.07
CA ASN A 107 -0.01 -14.08 -17.41
C ASN A 107 0.48 -12.62 -17.57
N ILE A 108 0.80 -11.93 -16.45
CA ILE A 108 1.35 -10.58 -16.49
C ILE A 108 2.86 -10.67 -16.72
N ILE A 109 3.24 -10.69 -17.99
CA ILE A 109 4.64 -10.77 -18.44
C ILE A 109 4.97 -9.49 -19.20
N PRO A 110 5.70 -8.54 -18.58
CA PRO A 110 6.07 -7.28 -19.21
C PRO A 110 6.94 -7.46 -20.47
N PRO A 111 6.83 -6.57 -21.46
CA PRO A 111 7.76 -6.51 -22.57
C PRO A 111 9.19 -6.23 -22.08
N LYS A 112 10.20 -6.73 -22.79
CA LYS A 112 11.62 -6.55 -22.40
C LYS A 112 12.14 -5.12 -22.55
N ASN A 113 11.45 -4.28 -23.30
CA ASN A 113 11.82 -2.91 -23.62
C ASN A 113 11.15 -1.85 -22.74
N VAL A 114 10.68 -2.24 -21.53
CA VAL A 114 10.12 -1.32 -20.52
C VAL A 114 10.82 -1.51 -19.18
N ASN A 115 10.79 -0.49 -18.35
CA ASN A 115 11.16 -0.62 -16.93
C ASN A 115 10.00 -1.22 -16.13
N VAL A 116 10.30 -2.02 -15.12
CA VAL A 116 9.31 -2.56 -14.19
C VAL A 116 9.76 -2.31 -12.76
N VAL A 117 8.98 -1.53 -12.04
CA VAL A 117 9.31 -1.07 -10.69
C VAL A 117 8.15 -1.27 -9.72
N LEU A 118 8.49 -1.30 -8.45
CA LEU A 118 7.53 -1.37 -7.35
C LEU A 118 7.81 -0.25 -6.35
N VAL A 119 6.75 0.38 -5.86
CA VAL A 119 6.78 1.17 -4.62
C VAL A 119 5.56 0.80 -3.80
N ALA A 120 5.78 0.18 -2.66
CA ALA A 120 4.72 -0.30 -1.78
C ALA A 120 4.67 0.52 -0.48
N PRO A 121 3.75 1.49 -0.37
CA PRO A 121 3.50 2.20 0.88
C PRO A 121 3.04 1.23 1.97
N LYS A 122 3.58 1.36 3.18
CA LYS A 122 3.24 0.50 4.32
C LYS A 122 2.01 1.06 5.06
N GLY A 123 0.86 0.96 4.39
CA GLY A 123 -0.44 1.38 4.89
C GLY A 123 -1.48 1.52 3.80
N SER A 124 -2.74 1.70 4.21
CA SER A 124 -3.86 1.87 3.29
C SER A 124 -3.71 3.16 2.45
N GLY A 125 -4.35 3.21 1.31
CA GLY A 125 -4.34 4.43 0.49
C GLY A 125 -4.94 5.66 1.21
N LEU A 126 -5.83 5.45 2.17
CA LEU A 126 -6.34 6.51 3.05
C LEU A 126 -5.22 7.04 3.96
N THR A 127 -4.45 6.16 4.57
CA THR A 127 -3.29 6.53 5.40
C THR A 127 -2.21 7.24 4.58
N VAL A 128 -1.94 6.78 3.36
CA VAL A 128 -1.03 7.47 2.41
C VAL A 128 -1.47 8.92 2.20
N ARG A 129 -2.77 9.15 2.00
CA ARG A 129 -3.32 10.49 1.79
C ARG A 129 -3.28 11.34 3.05
N ASN A 130 -3.71 10.81 4.19
CA ASN A 130 -3.77 11.55 5.45
C ASN A 130 -2.38 11.97 5.93
N HIS A 131 -1.38 11.06 5.93
CA HIS A 131 -0.01 11.40 6.31
C HIS A 131 0.59 12.47 5.41
N PHE A 132 0.28 12.45 4.13
CA PHE A 132 0.72 13.50 3.20
C PHE A 132 0.11 14.86 3.57
N LEU A 133 -1.20 14.92 3.84
CA LEU A 133 -1.88 16.17 4.23
C LEU A 133 -1.39 16.73 5.58
N GLU A 134 -0.97 15.84 6.49
CA GLU A 134 -0.38 16.20 7.78
C GLU A 134 1.11 16.61 7.68
N GLY A 135 1.70 16.60 6.49
CA GLY A 135 3.11 16.87 6.28
C GLY A 135 4.05 15.76 6.78
N ARG A 136 3.51 14.58 7.10
CA ARG A 136 4.25 13.36 7.39
C ARG A 136 4.36 12.52 6.13
N GLY A 137 5.42 11.73 6.00
CA GLY A 137 5.53 10.73 4.96
C GLY A 137 5.12 9.35 5.48
N ILE A 138 4.64 8.47 4.58
CA ILE A 138 4.46 7.06 4.90
C ILE A 138 5.73 6.28 4.53
N ASN A 139 6.11 5.30 5.35
CA ASN A 139 7.22 4.42 5.01
C ASN A 139 6.84 3.59 3.79
N SER A 140 7.78 3.41 2.85
CA SER A 140 7.54 2.64 1.64
C SER A 140 8.75 1.79 1.28
N SER A 141 8.51 0.59 0.80
CA SER A 141 9.56 -0.18 0.14
C SER A 141 9.56 0.12 -1.36
N TYR A 142 10.74 -0.02 -2.00
CA TYR A 142 10.85 0.03 -3.45
C TYR A 142 11.67 -1.14 -3.98
N ALA A 143 11.37 -1.55 -5.21
CA ALA A 143 12.11 -2.60 -5.90
C ALA A 143 12.16 -2.34 -7.41
N VAL A 144 13.20 -2.87 -8.05
CA VAL A 144 13.34 -2.93 -9.51
C VAL A 144 13.26 -4.40 -9.93
N PHE A 145 12.29 -4.72 -10.78
CA PHE A 145 12.18 -6.06 -11.39
C PHE A 145 12.90 -6.10 -12.73
N GLN A 146 12.76 -5.05 -13.54
CA GLN A 146 13.38 -4.92 -14.85
C GLN A 146 13.85 -3.49 -15.06
N ASP A 147 15.11 -3.35 -15.48
CA ASP A 147 15.72 -2.08 -15.81
C ASP A 147 16.16 -2.11 -17.28
N TYR A 148 15.38 -1.48 -18.15
CA TYR A 148 15.63 -1.48 -19.59
C TYR A 148 16.67 -0.43 -20.00
N ASP A 149 16.55 0.77 -19.46
CA ASP A 149 17.34 1.94 -19.87
C ASP A 149 18.28 2.48 -18.79
N GLY A 150 18.42 1.79 -17.67
CA GLY A 150 19.26 2.20 -16.54
C GLY A 150 18.61 3.23 -15.62
N SER A 151 17.36 3.63 -15.86
CA SER A 151 16.66 4.66 -15.08
C SER A 151 15.67 4.11 -14.05
N ALA A 152 15.40 2.80 -14.04
CA ALA A 152 14.32 2.20 -13.28
C ALA A 152 14.38 2.52 -11.76
N LYS A 153 15.57 2.45 -11.16
CA LYS A 153 15.76 2.78 -9.73
C LYS A 153 15.46 4.24 -9.43
N GLU A 154 15.94 5.15 -10.28
CA GLU A 154 15.67 6.58 -10.12
C GLU A 154 14.18 6.88 -10.26
N VAL A 155 13.50 6.26 -11.23
CA VAL A 155 12.06 6.42 -11.43
C VAL A 155 11.29 5.87 -10.22
N ALA A 156 11.65 4.71 -9.66
CA ALA A 156 11.03 4.16 -8.46
C ALA A 156 11.14 5.12 -7.27
N ILE A 157 12.36 5.59 -6.97
CA ILE A 157 12.62 6.51 -5.85
C ILE A 157 11.90 7.84 -6.06
N SER A 158 11.97 8.42 -7.25
CA SER A 158 11.30 9.69 -7.56
C SER A 158 9.79 9.57 -7.46
N THR A 159 9.22 8.43 -7.89
CA THR A 159 7.78 8.16 -7.76
C THR A 159 7.38 7.97 -6.30
N ALA A 160 8.21 7.31 -5.50
CA ALA A 160 7.97 7.15 -4.07
C ALA A 160 7.84 8.52 -3.36
N PHE A 161 8.72 9.46 -3.62
CA PHE A 161 8.58 10.82 -3.08
C PHE A 161 7.35 11.54 -3.64
N ALA A 162 7.05 11.37 -4.92
CA ALA A 162 5.89 12.00 -5.55
C ALA A 162 4.55 11.52 -4.98
N ILE A 163 4.46 10.27 -4.53
CA ILE A 163 3.26 9.75 -3.86
C ILE A 163 3.20 10.08 -2.36
N GLY A 164 4.23 10.73 -1.80
CA GLY A 164 4.25 11.16 -0.40
C GLY A 164 4.93 10.19 0.55
N SER A 165 5.90 9.39 0.08
CA SER A 165 6.70 8.53 0.97
C SER A 165 7.67 9.36 1.80
N GLY A 166 7.83 8.98 3.09
CA GLY A 166 8.82 9.58 4.01
C GLY A 166 10.13 8.80 4.01
N HIS A 167 10.12 7.62 4.63
CA HIS A 167 11.28 6.72 4.65
C HIS A 167 11.17 5.66 3.55
N LEU A 168 12.28 5.44 2.82
CA LEU A 168 12.35 4.45 1.76
C LEU A 168 13.38 3.37 2.10
N PHE A 169 13.03 2.11 1.82
CA PHE A 169 13.96 0.98 1.92
C PHE A 169 13.83 0.06 0.71
N GLU A 170 14.96 -0.49 0.29
CA GLU A 170 15.04 -1.38 -0.86
C GLU A 170 14.56 -2.79 -0.52
N THR A 171 13.87 -3.42 -1.46
CA THR A 171 13.39 -4.81 -1.35
C THR A 171 13.43 -5.50 -2.72
N THR A 172 12.83 -6.68 -2.85
CA THR A 172 12.54 -7.33 -4.14
C THR A 172 11.05 -7.56 -4.29
N PHE A 173 10.58 -7.81 -5.52
CA PHE A 173 9.17 -8.13 -5.76
C PHE A 173 8.72 -9.33 -4.95
N GLU A 174 9.53 -10.40 -4.90
CA GLU A 174 9.24 -11.63 -4.17
C GLU A 174 9.13 -11.37 -2.66
N LYS A 175 10.10 -10.66 -2.08
CA LYS A 175 10.08 -10.34 -0.63
C LYS A 175 8.89 -9.47 -0.27
N GLU A 176 8.57 -8.48 -1.10
CA GLU A 176 7.42 -7.61 -0.86
C GLU A 176 6.12 -8.42 -0.87
N VAL A 177 5.89 -9.23 -1.91
CA VAL A 177 4.67 -10.04 -2.02
C VAL A 177 4.52 -11.02 -0.86
N HIS A 178 5.58 -11.74 -0.51
CA HIS A 178 5.52 -12.69 0.60
C HIS A 178 5.29 -11.99 1.94
N SER A 179 5.96 -10.88 2.21
CA SER A 179 5.75 -10.12 3.46
C SER A 179 4.38 -9.46 3.54
N ASP A 180 3.83 -9.00 2.42
CA ASP A 180 2.50 -8.42 2.36
C ASP A 180 1.42 -9.49 2.60
N LEU A 181 1.49 -10.62 1.88
CA LEU A 181 0.53 -11.72 2.04
C LEU A 181 0.54 -12.32 3.46
N THR A 182 1.70 -12.49 4.06
CA THR A 182 1.83 -13.06 5.40
C THR A 182 1.63 -12.00 6.49
N GLY A 183 2.23 -10.83 6.35
CA GLY A 183 2.15 -9.75 7.34
C GLY A 183 0.77 -9.11 7.39
N GLU A 184 0.24 -8.66 6.27
CA GLU A 184 -1.06 -7.99 6.25
C GLU A 184 -2.19 -8.98 6.55
N ARG A 185 -2.32 -10.05 5.77
CA ARG A 185 -3.50 -10.94 5.87
C ARG A 185 -3.46 -11.83 7.10
N CYS A 186 -2.30 -12.46 7.39
CA CYS A 186 -2.23 -13.39 8.53
C CYS A 186 -2.06 -12.66 9.87
N VAL A 187 -1.23 -11.63 9.94
CA VAL A 187 -0.89 -10.97 11.21
C VAL A 187 -1.78 -9.75 11.46
N LEU A 188 -1.72 -8.72 10.61
CA LEU A 188 -2.40 -7.44 10.89
C LEU A 188 -3.92 -7.55 10.80
N MET A 189 -4.44 -8.26 9.81
CA MET A 189 -5.89 -8.43 9.60
C MET A 189 -6.43 -9.74 10.18
N GLY A 190 -5.59 -10.71 10.49
CA GLY A 190 -5.98 -11.99 11.08
C GLY A 190 -5.70 -12.05 12.57
N LEU A 191 -4.45 -12.30 12.95
CA LEU A 191 -4.06 -12.58 14.34
C LEU A 191 -4.43 -11.44 15.31
N ILE A 192 -4.07 -10.20 14.99
CA ILE A 192 -4.32 -9.05 15.88
C ILE A 192 -5.83 -8.84 16.06
N GLN A 193 -6.61 -8.87 14.99
CA GLN A 193 -8.06 -8.70 15.07
C GLN A 193 -8.72 -9.87 15.81
N GLY A 194 -8.23 -11.10 15.59
CA GLY A 194 -8.68 -12.28 16.32
C GLY A 194 -8.37 -12.21 17.82
N ALA A 195 -7.19 -11.71 18.20
CA ALA A 195 -6.81 -11.50 19.59
C ALA A 195 -7.72 -10.46 20.27
N PHE A 196 -8.00 -9.34 19.62
CA PHE A 196 -8.93 -8.33 20.12
C PHE A 196 -10.33 -8.89 20.32
N LEU A 197 -10.84 -9.65 19.34
CA LEU A 197 -12.16 -10.26 19.43
C LEU A 197 -12.24 -11.26 20.60
N ALA A 198 -11.26 -12.15 20.72
CA ALA A 198 -11.24 -13.15 21.79
C ALA A 198 -11.21 -12.49 23.18
N GLN A 199 -10.38 -11.46 23.38
CA GLN A 199 -10.33 -10.75 24.65
C GLN A 199 -11.65 -10.01 24.93
N TYR A 200 -12.22 -9.35 23.92
CA TYR A 200 -13.53 -8.70 24.03
C TYR A 200 -14.63 -9.69 24.46
N GLU A 201 -14.71 -10.86 23.83
CA GLU A 201 -15.69 -11.90 24.15
C GLU A 201 -15.54 -12.39 25.59
N VAL A 202 -14.30 -12.68 26.04
CA VAL A 202 -14.03 -13.07 27.43
C VAL A 202 -14.50 -12.02 28.41
N LEU A 203 -14.27 -10.74 28.19
CA LEU A 203 -14.76 -9.67 29.07
C LEU A 203 -16.29 -9.59 29.06
N ARG A 204 -16.92 -9.76 27.88
CA ARG A 204 -18.39 -9.80 27.76
C ARG A 204 -19.00 -10.97 28.55
N GLU A 205 -18.40 -12.14 28.48
CA GLU A 205 -18.83 -13.34 29.23
C GLU A 205 -18.66 -13.13 30.75
N ASN A 206 -17.71 -12.33 31.18
CA ASN A 206 -17.47 -11.97 32.58
C ASN A 206 -18.28 -10.75 33.05
N GLY A 207 -19.29 -10.32 32.28
CA GLY A 207 -20.26 -9.33 32.70
C GLY A 207 -19.92 -7.87 32.39
N HIS A 208 -18.81 -7.58 31.72
CA HIS A 208 -18.48 -6.23 31.27
C HIS A 208 -19.49 -5.75 30.24
N SER A 209 -19.84 -4.47 30.26
CA SER A 209 -20.67 -3.86 29.21
C SER A 209 -19.92 -3.84 27.86
N PRO A 210 -20.63 -3.70 26.71
CA PRO A 210 -19.95 -3.59 25.42
C PRO A 210 -18.92 -2.47 25.36
N SER A 211 -19.22 -1.33 26.00
CA SER A 211 -18.31 -0.17 26.03
C SER A 211 -17.07 -0.44 26.86
N GLU A 212 -17.23 -1.04 28.06
CA GLU A 212 -16.08 -1.43 28.90
C GLU A 212 -15.18 -2.42 28.17
N ALA A 213 -15.75 -3.52 27.66
CA ALA A 213 -14.99 -4.54 26.93
C ALA A 213 -14.23 -3.95 25.74
N TYR A 214 -14.83 -3.04 24.96
CA TYR A 214 -14.18 -2.38 23.83
C TYR A 214 -13.03 -1.48 24.27
N ASN A 215 -13.24 -0.64 25.27
CA ASN A 215 -12.22 0.31 25.73
C ASN A 215 -11.02 -0.40 26.36
N GLU A 216 -11.27 -1.44 27.19
CA GLU A 216 -10.20 -2.20 27.87
C GLU A 216 -9.39 -3.12 26.94
N THR A 217 -9.86 -3.36 25.72
CA THR A 217 -9.18 -4.28 24.78
C THR A 217 -8.66 -3.58 23.54
N ILE A 218 -9.54 -2.91 22.82
CA ILE A 218 -9.25 -2.39 21.47
C ILE A 218 -8.75 -0.95 21.55
N GLU A 219 -9.54 -0.08 22.19
CA GLU A 219 -9.28 1.36 22.20
C GLU A 219 -7.97 1.68 22.93
N GLU A 220 -7.74 1.09 24.09
CA GLU A 220 -6.50 1.30 24.85
C GLU A 220 -5.26 0.84 24.06
N ALA A 221 -5.35 -0.27 23.35
CA ALA A 221 -4.26 -0.74 22.52
C ALA A 221 -3.96 0.23 21.37
N LEU A 222 -5.00 0.68 20.65
CA LEU A 222 -4.84 1.47 19.42
C LEU A 222 -4.50 2.94 19.72
N GLU A 223 -5.12 3.55 20.73
CA GLU A 223 -4.99 4.97 21.02
C GLU A 223 -3.89 5.29 22.06
N SER A 224 -3.52 4.32 22.88
CA SER A 224 -2.54 4.52 23.94
C SER A 224 -1.24 3.75 23.73
N LEU A 225 -1.30 2.42 23.58
CA LEU A 225 -0.10 1.58 23.61
C LEU A 225 0.64 1.56 22.26
N TYR A 226 -0.05 1.32 21.15
CA TYR A 226 0.58 1.19 19.82
C TYR A 226 1.19 2.50 19.30
N PRO A 227 0.64 3.69 19.55
CA PRO A 227 1.32 4.94 19.25
C PRO A 227 2.67 5.07 19.95
N LEU A 228 2.77 4.66 21.23
CA LEU A 228 4.04 4.68 21.98
C LEU A 228 5.04 3.66 21.42
N VAL A 229 4.58 2.48 21.04
CA VAL A 229 5.42 1.48 20.37
C VAL A 229 5.94 2.03 19.02
N SER A 230 5.08 2.70 18.26
CA SER A 230 5.47 3.32 16.98
C SER A 230 6.50 4.43 17.15
N GLU A 231 6.38 5.24 18.21
CA GLU A 231 7.25 6.38 18.47
C GLU A 231 8.59 5.95 19.11
N LYS A 232 8.55 5.04 20.07
CA LYS A 232 9.68 4.75 20.97
C LYS A 232 10.22 3.32 20.87
N GLY A 233 9.50 2.44 20.22
CA GLY A 233 9.86 1.02 20.06
C GLY A 233 9.34 0.10 21.16
N MET A 234 9.37 -1.20 20.89
CA MET A 234 8.88 -2.25 21.80
C MET A 234 9.66 -2.30 23.11
N ASP A 235 10.99 -2.24 23.06
CA ASP A 235 11.85 -2.32 24.24
C ASP A 235 11.58 -1.17 25.23
N TRP A 236 11.37 0.03 24.69
CA TRP A 236 10.98 1.18 25.52
C TRP A 236 9.62 0.93 26.18
N MET A 237 8.66 0.41 25.43
CA MET A 237 7.32 0.10 25.96
C MET A 237 7.41 -0.88 27.13
N TYR A 238 8.13 -1.98 26.97
CA TYR A 238 8.32 -2.98 28.04
C TYR A 238 9.02 -2.40 29.27
N SER A 239 10.09 -1.65 29.09
CA SER A 239 10.86 -1.10 30.20
C SER A 239 10.10 -0.02 31.01
N ASN A 240 9.04 0.56 30.44
CA ASN A 240 8.20 1.56 31.11
C ASN A 240 6.87 1.01 31.65
N CYS A 241 6.61 -0.28 31.48
CA CYS A 241 5.46 -0.95 32.09
C CYS A 241 5.74 -1.35 33.54
N SER A 242 4.67 -1.64 34.32
CA SER A 242 4.80 -2.21 35.66
C SER A 242 5.51 -3.56 35.63
N THR A 243 6.18 -3.94 36.71
CA THR A 243 6.86 -5.24 36.81
C THR A 243 5.92 -6.42 36.54
N THR A 244 4.65 -6.32 36.91
CA THR A 244 3.65 -7.35 36.63
C THR A 244 3.35 -7.47 35.15
N ALA A 245 3.19 -6.34 34.43
CA ALA A 245 2.97 -6.33 32.99
C ALA A 245 4.20 -6.86 32.22
N GLN A 246 5.41 -6.47 32.65
CA GLN A 246 6.66 -7.00 32.08
C GLN A 246 6.76 -8.52 32.22
N ARG A 247 6.40 -9.07 33.40
CA ARG A 247 6.41 -10.52 33.62
C ARG A 247 5.38 -11.24 32.75
N GLY A 248 4.16 -10.71 32.64
CA GLY A 248 3.15 -11.28 31.75
C GLY A 248 3.62 -11.33 30.31
N CYS A 249 4.26 -10.30 29.83
CA CYS A 249 4.82 -10.27 28.49
C CYS A 249 5.91 -11.33 28.25
N LEU A 250 6.83 -11.49 29.22
CA LEU A 250 7.91 -12.48 29.12
C LEU A 250 7.41 -13.91 29.16
N LEU A 251 6.39 -14.22 29.99
CA LEU A 251 5.80 -15.57 30.07
C LEU A 251 5.19 -16.01 28.72
N TYR A 252 4.51 -15.10 28.04
CA TYR A 252 3.88 -15.43 26.75
C TYR A 252 4.80 -15.36 25.53
N THR A 253 5.98 -14.80 25.66
CA THR A 253 6.94 -14.68 24.54
C THR A 253 8.13 -15.61 24.66
N SER A 254 8.51 -16.05 25.87
CA SER A 254 9.67 -16.94 26.07
C SER A 254 9.31 -18.42 26.26
N ASP A 255 8.23 -18.72 26.98
CA ASP A 255 7.88 -20.12 27.28
C ASP A 255 7.16 -20.83 26.13
N ALA A 256 6.52 -20.10 25.23
CA ALA A 256 5.87 -20.67 24.04
C ALA A 256 6.85 -21.15 22.98
N ALA A 257 8.13 -20.86 23.10
CA ALA A 257 9.17 -21.29 22.16
C ALA A 257 9.95 -22.55 22.63
N ASP A 258 9.78 -22.97 23.90
CA ASP A 258 10.53 -24.07 24.51
C ASP A 258 9.68 -25.35 24.72
N GLU A 259 8.36 -25.31 24.38
CA GLU A 259 7.46 -26.47 24.32
C GLU A 259 7.13 -26.83 22.85
#